data_0a100ef777b7bfebeea003d75feb7336
#
_entry.id   0a100ef777b7bfebeea003d75feb7336
#
_cell.length_a   1.000
_cell.length_b   1.000
_cell.length_c   1.000
_cell.angle_alpha   90.00
_cell.angle_beta   90.00
_cell.angle_gamma   90.00
#
_symmetry.space_group_name_H-M   'P 1'
#
loop_
_entity.id
_entity.type
_entity.pdbx_description
1 polymer ?
#
loop_
_entity_poly.entity_id
_entity_poly.type
_entity_poly.pdbx_seq_one_letter_code
_entity_poly.pdbx_strand_id
1 'polypeptide(L)'
;VSQCQLQASLVYNNQFCPVSFNGTTTTTFDPAVTILRSNPVGVYIPANTEIKVKTGAVITAGTSVAACISRSYKNVKLSSTNGLSAIFNTSDVSSGTATTLGLFPLAIVGTPAKPTFSILGWGDSRTAGSGDNTANTSGGIGYFERACFNVDGNGRAIPFSNLSKSGDVATTYDVDEAFSRYATFPYAQCVLLSLGINDISSGRTFDQIKASFEEAILHANIHNLIILVGTIAPCTTSTDSWVTVANQTVVAGYADQGLRGQVNRYLWNLYTSKEVHGIVDVDSVCRDPDQIDLWKPNYTADGVHFNEVCTIAIAEAFKPLLRTLSDEFNSMVS
;
A
#
# COMPACT_ATOMS: atom_id res chain seq x y z
N VAL A 1 -21.53 8.76 21.21
CA VAL A 1 -21.08 7.91 20.12
C VAL A 1 -21.48 8.58 18.83
N SER A 2 -20.50 9.01 18.05
CA SER A 2 -20.70 9.71 16.79
C SER A 2 -21.11 8.69 15.74
N GLN A 3 -22.35 8.71 15.31
CA GLN A 3 -22.83 7.82 14.26
C GLN A 3 -22.61 8.47 12.89
N CYS A 4 -21.97 7.74 11.98
CA CYS A 4 -21.84 8.10 10.58
C CYS A 4 -22.75 7.22 9.74
N GLN A 5 -23.44 7.81 8.78
CA GLN A 5 -24.16 7.07 7.76
C GLN A 5 -23.28 6.95 6.51
N LEU A 6 -23.14 5.76 5.98
CA LEU A 6 -22.37 5.46 4.77
C LEU A 6 -23.27 4.86 3.71
N GLN A 7 -23.06 5.30 2.48
CA GLN A 7 -23.55 4.64 1.27
C GLN A 7 -22.41 4.44 0.28
N ALA A 8 -22.50 3.41 -0.53
CA ALA A 8 -21.54 3.16 -1.60
C ALA A 8 -22.22 2.57 -2.84
N SER A 9 -21.63 2.80 -4.00
CA SER A 9 -21.98 2.14 -5.24
C SER A 9 -20.74 1.81 -6.06
N LEU A 10 -20.80 0.72 -6.80
CA LEU A 10 -19.84 0.38 -7.83
C LEU A 10 -20.43 0.78 -9.18
N VAL A 11 -19.67 1.51 -9.98
CA VAL A 11 -20.08 1.93 -11.32
C VAL A 11 -19.23 1.20 -12.34
N TYR A 12 -19.90 0.46 -13.20
CA TYR A 12 -19.30 -0.30 -14.27
C TYR A 12 -20.15 -0.13 -15.54
N ASN A 13 -19.54 0.22 -16.65
CA ASN A 13 -20.20 0.41 -17.95
C ASN A 13 -21.43 1.33 -17.86
N ASN A 14 -21.32 2.45 -17.14
CA ASN A 14 -22.37 3.39 -16.80
C ASN A 14 -23.60 2.80 -16.08
N GLN A 15 -23.47 1.59 -15.55
CA GLN A 15 -24.46 0.98 -14.69
C GLN A 15 -24.08 1.14 -13.24
N PHE A 16 -25.08 1.37 -12.38
CA PHE A 16 -24.92 1.45 -10.95
C PHE A 16 -25.24 0.10 -10.32
N CYS A 17 -24.28 -0.42 -9.59
CA CYS A 17 -24.47 -1.56 -8.72
C CYS A 17 -24.45 -1.04 -7.27
N PRO A 18 -25.61 -0.90 -6.62
CA PRO A 18 -25.66 -0.49 -5.22
C PRO A 18 -24.88 -1.45 -4.36
N VAL A 19 -24.05 -0.91 -3.48
CA VAL A 19 -23.39 -1.69 -2.44
C VAL A 19 -24.30 -1.75 -1.23
N SER A 20 -24.60 -2.92 -0.73
CA SER A 20 -25.38 -3.10 0.49
C SER A 20 -24.51 -3.60 1.64
N PHE A 21 -24.95 -3.28 2.85
CA PHE A 21 -24.35 -3.70 4.11
C PHE A 21 -25.45 -4.33 4.95
N ASN A 22 -25.33 -5.62 5.25
CA ASN A 22 -26.38 -6.37 5.96
C ASN A 22 -27.76 -6.24 5.31
N GLY A 23 -27.82 -6.22 3.96
CA GLY A 23 -29.05 -6.12 3.21
C GLY A 23 -29.61 -4.69 3.01
N THR A 24 -28.96 -3.66 3.57
CA THR A 24 -29.38 -2.24 3.41
C THR A 24 -28.34 -1.47 2.60
N THR A 25 -28.79 -0.50 1.79
CA THR A 25 -27.90 0.36 1.00
C THR A 25 -27.34 1.55 1.80
N THR A 26 -27.86 1.75 3.00
CA THR A 26 -27.35 2.74 3.97
C THR A 26 -27.02 2.01 5.26
N THR A 27 -25.81 2.21 5.77
CA THR A 27 -25.42 1.66 7.07
C THR A 27 -24.98 2.78 8.00
N THR A 28 -25.21 2.57 9.28
CA THR A 28 -24.72 3.45 10.35
C THR A 28 -23.61 2.72 11.09
N PHE A 29 -22.51 3.40 11.37
CA PHE A 29 -21.35 2.80 12.01
C PHE A 29 -20.64 3.80 12.93
N ASP A 30 -19.87 3.27 13.86
CA ASP A 30 -18.90 4.02 14.64
C ASP A 30 -17.56 3.97 13.91
N PRO A 31 -17.05 5.10 13.42
CA PRO A 31 -15.80 5.12 12.65
C PRO A 31 -14.56 4.73 13.48
N ALA A 32 -14.65 4.73 14.80
CA ALA A 32 -13.52 4.40 15.66
C ALA A 32 -13.25 2.90 15.81
N VAL A 33 -14.25 2.03 15.54
CA VAL A 33 -14.18 0.62 15.91
C VAL A 33 -14.71 -0.36 14.85
N THR A 34 -15.10 0.12 13.66
CA THR A 34 -15.88 -0.73 12.75
C THR A 34 -15.17 -0.96 11.42
N ILE A 35 -14.97 -2.24 11.10
CA ILE A 35 -14.73 -2.66 9.71
C ILE A 35 -16.07 -2.95 9.08
N LEU A 36 -16.42 -2.16 8.08
CA LEU A 36 -17.61 -2.41 7.27
C LEU A 36 -17.25 -3.32 6.10
N ARG A 37 -17.87 -4.48 6.05
CA ARG A 37 -17.85 -5.37 4.89
C ARG A 37 -19.18 -5.24 4.16
N SER A 38 -19.11 -5.01 2.85
CA SER A 38 -20.32 -5.03 2.03
C SER A 38 -20.78 -6.46 1.79
N ASN A 39 -22.06 -6.60 1.47
CA ASN A 39 -22.55 -7.80 0.80
C ASN A 39 -21.91 -7.90 -0.59
N PRO A 40 -21.78 -9.11 -1.16
CA PRO A 40 -21.33 -9.28 -2.53
C PRO A 40 -22.19 -8.48 -3.52
N VAL A 41 -21.54 -7.84 -4.48
CA VAL A 41 -22.21 -7.15 -5.59
C VAL A 41 -22.19 -8.12 -6.77
N GLY A 42 -23.37 -8.53 -7.24
CA GLY A 42 -23.53 -9.50 -8.33
C GLY A 42 -23.23 -8.88 -9.69
N VAL A 43 -21.98 -8.56 -9.98
CA VAL A 43 -21.55 -7.99 -11.26
C VAL A 43 -20.36 -8.75 -11.80
N TYR A 44 -20.40 -9.08 -13.11
CA TYR A 44 -19.22 -9.60 -13.81
C TYR A 44 -18.44 -8.43 -14.40
N ILE A 45 -17.15 -8.35 -14.08
CA ILE A 45 -16.24 -7.33 -14.56
C ILE A 45 -15.20 -8.00 -15.44
N PRO A 46 -15.17 -7.72 -16.76
CA PRO A 46 -14.13 -8.24 -17.64
C PRO A 46 -12.72 -7.78 -17.24
N ALA A 47 -11.71 -8.54 -17.64
CA ALA A 47 -10.32 -8.14 -17.46
C ALA A 47 -10.07 -6.77 -18.14
N ASN A 48 -9.11 -6.01 -17.60
CA ASN A 48 -8.71 -4.69 -18.09
C ASN A 48 -9.85 -3.65 -18.17
N THR A 49 -10.83 -3.78 -17.29
CA THR A 49 -11.96 -2.85 -17.23
C THR A 49 -11.80 -1.91 -16.05
N GLU A 50 -11.98 -0.62 -16.31
CA GLU A 50 -12.04 0.39 -15.26
C GLU A 50 -13.39 0.30 -14.52
N ILE A 51 -13.33 0.31 -13.20
CA ILE A 51 -14.48 0.46 -12.33
C ILE A 51 -14.33 1.72 -11.50
N LYS A 52 -15.44 2.37 -11.21
CA LYS A 52 -15.49 3.51 -10.29
C LYS A 52 -16.20 3.09 -9.01
N VAL A 53 -15.68 3.49 -7.88
CA VAL A 53 -16.36 3.34 -6.59
C VAL A 53 -16.79 4.72 -6.13
N LYS A 54 -18.07 4.87 -5.86
CA LYS A 54 -18.61 6.06 -5.23
C LYS A 54 -18.92 5.74 -3.78
N THR A 55 -18.43 6.58 -2.89
CA THR A 55 -18.71 6.51 -1.45
C THR A 55 -19.22 7.85 -0.97
N GLY A 56 -20.18 7.85 -0.09
CA GLY A 56 -20.69 9.06 0.52
C GLY A 56 -21.04 8.81 1.98
N ALA A 57 -20.72 9.77 2.84
CA ALA A 57 -21.05 9.72 4.24
C ALA A 57 -21.76 10.99 4.68
N VAL A 58 -22.72 10.83 5.57
CA VAL A 58 -23.28 11.92 6.37
C VAL A 58 -22.68 11.83 7.77
N ILE A 59 -22.07 12.92 8.18
CA ILE A 59 -21.37 13.04 9.44
C ILE A 59 -22.18 14.00 10.33
N THR A 60 -22.47 13.58 11.55
CA THR A 60 -23.14 14.47 12.52
C THR A 60 -22.22 15.65 12.85
N ALA A 61 -22.79 16.86 12.90
CA ALA A 61 -22.03 18.06 13.21
C ALA A 61 -21.24 17.91 14.53
N GLY A 62 -19.99 18.34 14.52
CA GLY A 62 -19.07 18.21 15.66
C GLY A 62 -18.34 16.88 15.76
N THR A 63 -18.51 15.98 14.78
CA THR A 63 -17.75 14.73 14.70
C THR A 63 -16.83 14.74 13.50
N SER A 64 -15.72 14.02 13.59
CA SER A 64 -14.80 13.83 12.48
C SER A 64 -14.79 12.36 12.06
N VAL A 65 -14.72 12.11 10.76
CA VAL A 65 -14.42 10.79 10.21
C VAL A 65 -12.98 10.81 9.77
N ALA A 66 -12.22 9.77 10.14
CA ALA A 66 -10.91 9.58 9.60
C ALA A 66 -11.04 9.42 8.07
N ALA A 67 -10.61 10.42 7.33
CA ALA A 67 -10.48 10.28 5.90
C ALA A 67 -9.33 9.32 5.62
N CYS A 68 -9.56 8.36 4.75
CA CYS A 68 -8.47 7.56 4.23
C CYS A 68 -7.48 8.44 3.46
N ILE A 69 -6.25 8.11 3.62
CA ILE A 69 -5.04 8.83 3.34
C ILE A 69 -4.89 9.22 1.88
N SER A 70 -4.21 10.35 1.79
CA SER A 70 -3.73 10.97 0.60
C SER A 70 -2.98 10.01 -0.33
N ARG A 71 -3.63 9.63 -1.40
CA ARG A 71 -2.97 9.10 -2.57
C ARG A 71 -3.34 10.01 -3.73
N SER A 72 -2.32 10.52 -4.42
CA SER A 72 -2.51 11.32 -5.63
C SER A 72 -2.96 10.43 -6.78
N TYR A 73 -4.09 9.73 -6.62
CA TYR A 73 -4.69 9.04 -7.75
C TYR A 73 -5.28 10.06 -8.72
N LYS A 74 -4.93 9.96 -9.98
CA LYS A 74 -5.70 10.59 -11.05
C LYS A 74 -7.16 10.17 -10.87
N ASN A 75 -8.07 11.15 -10.85
CA ASN A 75 -9.52 10.95 -10.84
C ASN A 75 -10.22 10.72 -9.49
N VAL A 76 -9.56 10.93 -8.35
CA VAL A 76 -10.31 11.05 -7.10
C VAL A 76 -10.90 12.45 -7.00
N LYS A 77 -12.20 12.55 -6.84
CA LYS A 77 -12.93 13.81 -6.70
C LYS A 77 -13.81 13.80 -5.48
N LEU A 78 -13.80 14.89 -4.74
CA LEU A 78 -14.67 15.13 -3.59
C LEU A 78 -15.72 16.18 -3.96
N SER A 79 -16.99 15.91 -3.63
CA SER A 79 -18.05 16.90 -3.66
C SER A 79 -18.70 16.97 -2.28
N SER A 80 -18.80 18.18 -1.73
CA SER A 80 -19.51 18.44 -0.47
C SER A 80 -20.98 18.81 -0.65
N THR A 81 -21.43 18.98 -1.90
CA THR A 81 -22.73 19.61 -2.19
C THR A 81 -23.85 18.62 -2.52
N ASN A 82 -23.56 17.39 -2.88
CA ASN A 82 -24.55 16.50 -3.48
C ASN A 82 -25.20 15.50 -2.53
N GLY A 83 -24.79 15.46 -1.26
CA GLY A 83 -25.35 14.54 -0.29
C GLY A 83 -25.29 13.07 -0.72
N LEU A 84 -25.99 12.19 0.00
CA LEU A 84 -26.02 10.76 -0.31
C LEU A 84 -26.77 10.44 -1.61
N SER A 85 -27.65 11.31 -2.10
CA SER A 85 -28.42 11.09 -3.32
C SER A 85 -27.57 10.98 -4.60
N ALA A 86 -26.37 11.58 -4.59
CA ALA A 86 -25.45 11.51 -5.72
C ALA A 86 -24.76 10.14 -5.87
N ILE A 87 -24.78 9.31 -4.84
CA ILE A 87 -24.10 8.01 -4.82
C ILE A 87 -24.72 7.04 -5.82
N PHE A 88 -26.02 7.14 -6.05
CA PHE A 88 -26.79 6.23 -6.89
C PHE A 88 -27.23 6.83 -8.23
N ASN A 89 -26.71 8.00 -8.61
CA ASN A 89 -27.02 8.60 -9.90
C ASN A 89 -25.84 8.59 -10.87
N THR A 90 -26.15 8.75 -12.18
CA THR A 90 -25.14 8.71 -13.25
C THR A 90 -24.24 9.93 -13.29
N SER A 91 -24.59 11.01 -12.58
CA SER A 91 -23.77 12.21 -12.60
C SER A 91 -22.39 11.90 -12.05
N ASP A 92 -21.41 12.10 -12.89
CA ASP A 92 -20.01 12.14 -12.46
C ASP A 92 -19.87 13.24 -11.41
N VAL A 93 -19.07 13.01 -10.40
CA VAL A 93 -18.55 14.06 -9.52
C VAL A 93 -17.56 14.92 -10.33
N SER A 94 -17.94 15.25 -11.58
CA SER A 94 -17.07 15.94 -12.55
C SER A 94 -16.75 17.36 -12.10
N SER A 95 -17.64 17.99 -11.33
CA SER A 95 -17.45 19.31 -10.73
C SER A 95 -16.75 19.28 -9.36
N GLY A 96 -16.41 18.10 -8.86
CA GLY A 96 -15.70 17.96 -7.58
C GLY A 96 -14.25 18.43 -7.67
N THR A 97 -13.74 18.96 -6.57
CA THR A 97 -12.32 19.30 -6.45
C THR A 97 -11.49 18.02 -6.42
N ALA A 98 -10.42 17.97 -7.21
CA ALA A 98 -9.44 16.91 -7.08
C ALA A 98 -8.87 16.91 -5.66
N THR A 99 -8.87 15.75 -5.02
CA THR A 99 -8.44 15.63 -3.64
C THR A 99 -7.60 14.37 -3.44
N THR A 100 -6.74 14.44 -2.46
CA THR A 100 -5.98 13.31 -1.95
C THR A 100 -6.63 12.69 -0.71
N LEU A 101 -7.74 13.27 -0.24
CA LEU A 101 -8.46 12.82 0.95
C LEU A 101 -9.85 12.34 0.55
N GLY A 102 -10.28 11.19 1.06
CA GLY A 102 -11.63 10.68 0.79
C GLY A 102 -11.95 9.43 1.61
N LEU A 103 -13.20 9.02 1.53
CA LEU A 103 -13.65 7.75 2.08
C LEU A 103 -13.50 6.69 0.99
N PHE A 104 -12.42 5.90 1.05
CA PHE A 104 -12.17 4.83 0.10
C PHE A 104 -12.34 3.47 0.76
N PRO A 105 -12.75 2.44 0.00
CA PRO A 105 -12.63 1.08 0.51
C PRO A 105 -11.15 0.76 0.75
N LEU A 106 -10.87 0.09 1.84
CA LEU A 106 -9.53 -0.42 2.15
C LEU A 106 -9.08 -1.43 1.09
N ALA A 107 -10.02 -2.28 0.65
CA ALA A 107 -9.82 -3.24 -0.42
C ALA A 107 -11.13 -3.50 -1.16
N ILE A 108 -11.02 -3.83 -2.45
CA ILE A 108 -12.08 -4.38 -3.26
C ILE A 108 -11.69 -5.82 -3.58
N VAL A 109 -12.51 -6.76 -3.13
CA VAL A 109 -12.29 -8.19 -3.34
C VAL A 109 -13.31 -8.76 -4.30
N GLY A 110 -12.90 -9.70 -5.12
CA GLY A 110 -13.78 -10.38 -6.07
C GLY A 110 -13.38 -11.84 -6.24
N THR A 111 -14.31 -12.63 -6.74
CA THR A 111 -14.03 -14.02 -7.13
C THR A 111 -13.48 -14.01 -8.55
N PRO A 112 -12.22 -14.38 -8.78
CA PRO A 112 -11.68 -14.42 -10.14
C PRO A 112 -12.26 -15.58 -10.93
N ALA A 113 -12.38 -15.42 -12.25
CA ALA A 113 -12.84 -16.49 -13.15
C ALA A 113 -11.88 -17.69 -13.19
N LYS A 114 -10.61 -17.47 -12.87
CA LYS A 114 -9.57 -18.48 -12.69
C LYS A 114 -8.79 -18.14 -11.43
N PRO A 115 -8.29 -19.13 -10.67
CA PRO A 115 -7.40 -18.85 -9.56
C PRO A 115 -6.31 -17.89 -9.99
N THR A 116 -6.10 -16.84 -9.22
CA THR A 116 -5.21 -15.74 -9.59
C THR A 116 -4.39 -15.33 -8.39
N PHE A 117 -3.07 -15.29 -8.55
CA PHE A 117 -2.17 -14.78 -7.53
C PHE A 117 -2.45 -13.30 -7.26
N SER A 118 -2.52 -12.93 -6.00
CA SER A 118 -2.71 -11.53 -5.58
C SER A 118 -1.84 -11.19 -4.37
N ILE A 119 -1.52 -9.91 -4.21
CA ILE A 119 -0.60 -9.43 -3.19
C ILE A 119 -1.13 -8.20 -2.45
N LEU A 120 -0.87 -8.16 -1.14
CA LEU A 120 -1.07 -6.99 -0.28
C LEU A 120 0.27 -6.29 -0.06
N GLY A 121 0.30 -4.95 -0.16
CA GLY A 121 1.45 -4.15 0.23
C GLY A 121 1.15 -3.46 1.56
N TRP A 122 1.92 -3.74 2.60
CA TRP A 122 1.81 -3.07 3.89
C TRP A 122 3.13 -2.42 4.27
N GLY A 123 3.19 -1.13 4.05
CA GLY A 123 4.36 -0.30 4.30
C GLY A 123 4.00 1.13 4.71
N ASP A 124 4.99 1.98 4.68
CA ASP A 124 4.90 3.40 5.00
C ASP A 124 4.73 4.28 3.74
N SER A 125 5.15 5.56 3.85
CA SER A 125 5.12 6.52 2.73
C SER A 125 5.91 6.05 1.51
N ARG A 126 6.98 5.29 1.69
CA ARG A 126 7.82 4.78 0.60
C ARG A 126 7.05 3.75 -0.25
N THR A 127 6.37 2.82 0.40
CA THR A 127 5.54 1.81 -0.29
C THR A 127 4.23 2.42 -0.80
N ALA A 128 3.70 3.44 -0.11
CA ALA A 128 2.55 4.22 -0.57
C ALA A 128 2.86 5.05 -1.82
N GLY A 129 4.13 5.26 -2.17
CA GLY A 129 4.55 5.98 -3.37
C GLY A 129 4.80 7.47 -3.18
N SER A 130 5.04 7.93 -1.93
CA SER A 130 5.45 9.32 -1.70
C SER A 130 6.78 9.62 -2.39
N GLY A 131 6.85 10.78 -3.05
CA GLY A 131 8.01 11.19 -3.85
C GLY A 131 7.93 10.79 -5.33
N ASP A 132 7.09 9.82 -5.68
CA ASP A 132 6.79 9.46 -7.06
C ASP A 132 5.62 10.32 -7.57
N ASN A 133 5.92 11.29 -8.41
CA ASN A 133 4.96 12.29 -8.87
C ASN A 133 4.27 11.92 -10.20
N THR A 134 4.72 10.86 -10.84
CA THR A 134 4.21 10.46 -12.16
C THR A 134 3.61 9.07 -12.10
N ALA A 135 2.26 9.00 -12.13
CA ALA A 135 1.57 7.75 -12.31
C ALA A 135 1.96 7.13 -13.66
N ASN A 136 2.17 5.80 -13.69
CA ASN A 136 2.32 5.08 -14.95
C ASN A 136 1.02 5.14 -15.77
N THR A 137 1.01 4.59 -16.98
CA THR A 137 -0.15 4.58 -17.88
C THR A 137 -1.37 3.89 -17.27
N SER A 138 -1.16 2.99 -16.31
CA SER A 138 -2.21 2.28 -15.56
C SER A 138 -2.63 3.01 -14.27
N GLY A 139 -2.03 4.18 -13.97
CA GLY A 139 -2.40 5.00 -12.82
C GLY A 139 -1.67 4.69 -11.52
N GLY A 140 -0.83 3.66 -11.45
CA GLY A 140 -0.07 3.29 -10.25
C GLY A 140 1.09 4.24 -9.97
N ILE A 141 1.33 4.49 -8.70
CA ILE A 141 2.49 5.24 -8.20
C ILE A 141 3.21 4.40 -7.14
N GLY A 142 4.50 4.69 -6.93
CA GLY A 142 5.33 3.93 -6.01
C GLY A 142 5.77 2.57 -6.59
N TYR A 143 6.87 2.06 -6.09
CA TYR A 143 7.50 0.84 -6.61
C TYR A 143 6.59 -0.40 -6.54
N PHE A 144 5.77 -0.50 -5.49
CA PHE A 144 4.88 -1.63 -5.27
C PHE A 144 3.80 -1.72 -6.36
N GLU A 145 3.08 -0.63 -6.60
CA GLU A 145 2.02 -0.59 -7.60
C GLU A 145 2.60 -0.72 -9.02
N ARG A 146 3.71 -0.03 -9.31
CA ARG A 146 4.40 -0.13 -10.60
C ARG A 146 4.86 -1.56 -10.92
N ALA A 147 5.34 -2.30 -9.92
CA ALA A 147 5.72 -3.70 -10.12
C ALA A 147 4.51 -4.59 -10.41
N CYS A 148 3.36 -4.35 -9.76
CA CYS A 148 2.16 -5.14 -9.94
C CYS A 148 1.45 -4.89 -11.28
N PHE A 149 1.51 -3.66 -11.84
CA PHE A 149 0.78 -3.32 -13.06
C PHE A 149 1.35 -3.92 -14.35
N ASN A 150 2.63 -4.28 -14.39
CA ASN A 150 3.26 -4.82 -15.59
C ASN A 150 4.43 -5.73 -15.22
N VAL A 151 4.10 -6.87 -14.65
CA VAL A 151 5.07 -7.79 -14.04
C VAL A 151 5.98 -8.48 -15.06
N ASP A 152 5.53 -8.64 -16.29
CA ASP A 152 6.27 -9.35 -17.36
C ASP A 152 6.78 -8.45 -18.51
N GLY A 153 6.50 -7.15 -18.42
CA GLY A 153 6.82 -6.20 -19.49
C GLY A 153 5.79 -6.17 -20.63
N ASN A 154 4.83 -7.10 -20.67
CA ASN A 154 3.84 -7.27 -21.74
C ASN A 154 2.42 -6.91 -21.29
N GLY A 155 2.28 -6.23 -20.17
CA GLY A 155 1.00 -5.77 -19.65
C GLY A 155 0.30 -6.74 -18.69
N ARG A 156 0.93 -7.85 -18.30
CA ARG A 156 0.38 -8.73 -17.26
C ARG A 156 0.37 -8.02 -15.92
N ALA A 157 -0.81 -7.84 -15.36
CA ALA A 157 -0.98 -7.28 -14.03
C ALA A 157 -1.21 -8.37 -12.97
N ILE A 158 -0.74 -8.12 -11.76
CA ILE A 158 -1.07 -8.89 -10.56
C ILE A 158 -2.09 -8.08 -9.76
N PRO A 159 -3.25 -8.65 -9.39
CA PRO A 159 -4.17 -8.02 -8.47
C PRO A 159 -3.49 -7.67 -7.14
N PHE A 160 -3.71 -6.47 -6.65
CA PHE A 160 -3.09 -6.02 -5.42
C PHE A 160 -4.01 -5.09 -4.61
N SER A 161 -3.73 -4.98 -3.33
CA SER A 161 -4.19 -3.87 -2.51
C SER A 161 -3.01 -3.26 -1.79
N ASN A 162 -2.83 -1.96 -1.93
CA ASN A 162 -1.78 -1.23 -1.24
C ASN A 162 -2.34 -0.65 0.07
N LEU A 163 -2.06 -1.32 1.19
CA LEU A 163 -2.50 -0.98 2.53
C LEU A 163 -1.56 0.02 3.23
N SER A 164 -0.53 0.48 2.52
CA SER A 164 0.51 1.33 3.09
C SER A 164 0.00 2.71 3.46
N LYS A 165 0.57 3.28 4.51
CA LYS A 165 0.17 4.58 5.05
C LYS A 165 1.41 5.43 5.34
N SER A 166 1.41 6.69 4.89
CA SER A 166 2.49 7.63 5.19
C SER A 166 2.62 7.82 6.70
N GLY A 167 3.85 7.76 7.20
CA GLY A 167 4.15 7.88 8.62
C GLY A 167 3.98 6.60 9.44
N ASP A 168 3.52 5.50 8.85
CA ASP A 168 3.38 4.24 9.57
C ASP A 168 4.71 3.72 10.09
N VAL A 169 4.63 3.07 11.24
CA VAL A 169 5.73 2.42 11.96
C VAL A 169 5.45 0.92 12.10
N ALA A 170 6.48 0.09 12.23
CA ALA A 170 6.30 -1.35 12.38
C ALA A 170 5.47 -1.71 13.62
N THR A 171 5.58 -0.91 14.68
CA THR A 171 4.78 -1.10 15.89
C THR A 171 3.27 -0.96 15.68
N THR A 172 2.81 -0.43 14.53
CA THR A 172 1.38 -0.48 14.18
C THR A 172 0.89 -1.89 13.82
N TYR A 173 1.79 -2.86 13.62
CA TYR A 173 1.38 -4.25 13.45
C TYR A 173 0.73 -4.85 14.72
N ASP A 174 1.05 -4.31 15.90
CA ASP A 174 0.64 -4.86 17.21
C ASP A 174 -0.62 -4.20 17.80
N VAL A 175 -1.21 -3.20 17.15
CA VAL A 175 -2.32 -2.42 17.71
C VAL A 175 -3.63 -2.66 16.99
N ASP A 176 -4.73 -2.26 17.62
CA ASP A 176 -6.09 -2.38 17.06
C ASP A 176 -6.24 -1.76 15.66
N GLU A 177 -5.45 -0.75 15.33
CA GLU A 177 -5.39 -0.17 13.97
C GLU A 177 -4.96 -1.20 12.90
N ALA A 178 -4.16 -2.18 13.27
CA ALA A 178 -3.74 -3.26 12.39
C ALA A 178 -4.86 -4.24 12.07
N PHE A 179 -5.86 -4.37 12.95
CA PHE A 179 -6.96 -5.30 12.77
C PHE A 179 -7.69 -5.10 11.43
N SER A 180 -7.88 -3.86 10.99
CA SER A 180 -8.51 -3.58 9.69
C SER A 180 -7.69 -4.11 8.51
N ARG A 181 -6.37 -4.09 8.61
CA ARG A 181 -5.46 -4.58 7.57
C ARG A 181 -5.35 -6.09 7.61
N TYR A 182 -5.23 -6.70 8.79
CA TYR A 182 -5.29 -8.16 8.95
C TYR A 182 -6.58 -8.76 8.41
N ALA A 183 -7.69 -8.04 8.51
CA ALA A 183 -8.97 -8.46 7.94
C ALA A 183 -8.97 -8.59 6.40
N THR A 184 -7.93 -8.12 5.71
CA THR A 184 -7.74 -8.30 4.26
C THR A 184 -6.93 -9.56 3.92
N PHE A 185 -6.19 -10.12 4.87
CA PHE A 185 -5.31 -11.27 4.65
C PHE A 185 -6.02 -12.49 4.05
N PRO A 186 -7.24 -12.86 4.47
CA PRO A 186 -7.96 -13.99 3.88
C PRO A 186 -8.24 -13.87 2.36
N TYR A 187 -8.03 -12.70 1.78
CA TYR A 187 -8.38 -12.42 0.38
C TYR A 187 -7.17 -12.29 -0.54
N ALA A 188 -5.99 -12.61 -0.07
CA ALA A 188 -4.76 -12.56 -0.86
C ALA A 188 -3.94 -13.84 -0.70
N GLN A 189 -2.96 -14.03 -1.59
CA GLN A 189 -2.00 -15.13 -1.53
C GLN A 189 -0.65 -14.68 -0.99
N CYS A 190 -0.38 -13.39 -1.03
CA CYS A 190 0.93 -12.84 -0.66
C CYS A 190 0.78 -11.53 0.11
N VAL A 191 1.72 -11.24 1.00
CA VAL A 191 1.87 -9.94 1.65
C VAL A 191 3.32 -9.47 1.60
N LEU A 192 3.53 -8.19 1.28
CA LEU A 192 4.80 -7.49 1.46
C LEU A 192 4.72 -6.66 2.73
N LEU A 193 5.62 -6.91 3.68
CA LEU A 193 5.82 -6.15 4.92
C LEU A 193 7.05 -5.25 4.74
N SER A 194 6.85 -3.91 4.69
CA SER A 194 7.91 -2.95 4.37
C SER A 194 7.78 -1.69 5.23
N LEU A 195 8.06 -1.86 6.52
CA LEU A 195 8.08 -0.80 7.53
C LEU A 195 9.46 -0.70 8.20
N GLY A 196 9.65 0.27 9.07
CA GLY A 196 10.84 0.42 9.92
C GLY A 196 11.56 1.75 9.78
N ILE A 197 11.40 2.48 8.67
CA ILE A 197 12.07 3.79 8.54
C ILE A 197 11.56 4.79 9.57
N ASN A 198 10.27 4.86 9.78
CA ASN A 198 9.67 5.79 10.73
C ASN A 198 9.90 5.34 12.19
N ASP A 199 10.09 4.05 12.40
CA ASP A 199 10.48 3.51 13.71
C ASP A 199 11.84 4.05 14.16
N ILE A 200 12.81 4.06 13.25
CA ILE A 200 14.15 4.61 13.51
C ILE A 200 14.06 6.09 13.89
N SER A 201 13.31 6.89 13.11
CA SER A 201 13.12 8.31 13.38
C SER A 201 12.33 8.59 14.65
N SER A 202 11.49 7.66 15.06
CA SER A 202 10.68 7.75 16.30
C SER A 202 11.44 7.22 17.54
N GLY A 203 12.70 6.82 17.37
CA GLY A 203 13.54 6.33 18.48
C GLY A 203 13.17 4.94 18.99
N ARG A 204 12.53 4.11 18.17
CA ARG A 204 12.23 2.72 18.51
C ARG A 204 13.51 1.89 18.59
N THR A 205 13.51 0.88 19.46
CA THR A 205 14.63 -0.05 19.56
C THR A 205 14.52 -1.15 18.50
N PHE A 206 15.65 -1.83 18.25
CA PHE A 206 15.67 -3.01 17.39
C PHE A 206 14.68 -4.09 17.85
N ASP A 207 14.64 -4.37 19.16
CA ASP A 207 13.75 -5.41 19.71
C ASP A 207 12.28 -5.07 19.52
N GLN A 208 11.90 -3.79 19.61
CA GLN A 208 10.53 -3.36 19.34
C GLN A 208 10.16 -3.56 17.86
N ILE A 209 11.04 -3.17 16.95
CA ILE A 209 10.81 -3.36 15.50
C ILE A 209 10.74 -4.85 15.18
N LYS A 210 11.66 -5.64 15.71
CA LYS A 210 11.71 -7.09 15.53
C LYS A 210 10.43 -7.76 16.01
N ALA A 211 9.97 -7.48 17.23
CA ALA A 211 8.75 -8.05 17.78
C ALA A 211 7.51 -7.75 16.88
N SER A 212 7.43 -6.54 16.36
CA SER A 212 6.34 -6.15 15.45
C SER A 212 6.36 -6.91 14.12
N PHE A 213 7.54 -7.18 13.56
CA PHE A 213 7.64 -8.04 12.37
C PHE A 213 7.27 -9.49 12.69
N GLU A 214 7.68 -10.02 13.85
CA GLU A 214 7.33 -11.37 14.28
C GLU A 214 5.81 -11.53 14.42
N GLU A 215 5.11 -10.54 14.97
CA GLU A 215 3.65 -10.53 15.07
C GLU A 215 2.99 -10.51 13.69
N ALA A 216 3.43 -9.64 12.79
CA ALA A 216 2.91 -9.58 11.42
C ALA A 216 3.12 -10.90 10.65
N ILE A 217 4.27 -11.53 10.82
CA ILE A 217 4.60 -12.83 10.22
C ILE A 217 3.70 -13.93 10.80
N LEU A 218 3.46 -13.91 12.12
CA LEU A 218 2.54 -14.85 12.76
C LEU A 218 1.14 -14.75 12.16
N HIS A 219 0.59 -13.55 12.05
CA HIS A 219 -0.71 -13.31 11.43
C HIS A 219 -0.76 -13.73 9.96
N ALA A 220 0.30 -13.48 9.20
CA ALA A 220 0.39 -13.91 7.80
C ALA A 220 0.40 -15.45 7.68
N ASN A 221 1.11 -16.14 8.58
CA ASN A 221 1.15 -17.60 8.64
C ASN A 221 -0.21 -18.23 8.99
N ILE A 222 -1.00 -17.61 9.89
CA ILE A 222 -2.38 -18.06 10.20
C ILE A 222 -3.25 -18.12 8.94
N HIS A 223 -2.99 -17.23 7.97
CA HIS A 223 -3.71 -17.18 6.70
C HIS A 223 -3.00 -17.87 5.54
N ASN A 224 -1.89 -18.58 5.80
CA ASN A 224 -1.07 -19.27 4.81
C ASN A 224 -0.59 -18.33 3.67
N LEU A 225 -0.25 -17.09 3.99
CA LEU A 225 0.25 -16.16 3.01
C LEU A 225 1.72 -16.42 2.67
N ILE A 226 2.06 -16.22 1.41
CA ILE A 226 3.46 -16.00 1.01
C ILE A 226 3.91 -14.66 1.59
N ILE A 227 4.98 -14.65 2.36
CA ILE A 227 5.45 -13.47 3.10
C ILE A 227 6.70 -12.94 2.43
N LEU A 228 6.66 -11.68 2.02
CA LEU A 228 7.79 -10.92 1.54
C LEU A 228 8.13 -9.82 2.55
N VAL A 229 9.42 -9.51 2.69
CA VAL A 229 9.87 -8.38 3.50
C VAL A 229 10.68 -7.40 2.66
N GLY A 230 10.56 -6.10 2.94
CA GLY A 230 11.29 -5.05 2.23
C GLY A 230 12.39 -4.45 3.10
N THR A 231 13.62 -4.34 2.58
CA THR A 231 14.73 -3.68 3.29
C THR A 231 14.55 -2.16 3.35
N ILE A 232 15.19 -1.53 4.32
CA ILE A 232 15.14 -0.09 4.57
C ILE A 232 16.29 0.59 3.84
N ALA A 233 15.98 1.44 2.85
CA ALA A 233 16.95 2.24 2.13
C ALA A 233 17.56 3.37 2.98
N PRO A 234 18.67 4.00 2.56
CA PRO A 234 19.31 5.09 3.29
C PRO A 234 18.37 6.24 3.66
N CYS A 235 18.83 7.04 4.64
CA CYS A 235 18.25 8.33 4.95
C CYS A 235 19.39 9.31 5.17
N THR A 236 19.43 10.40 4.40
CA THR A 236 20.53 11.38 4.39
C THR A 236 20.02 12.80 4.26
N THR A 237 20.85 13.76 4.66
CA THR A 237 20.73 15.16 4.22
C THR A 237 21.69 15.39 3.05
N SER A 238 21.51 16.49 2.32
CA SER A 238 22.38 16.87 1.21
C SER A 238 22.56 18.38 1.13
N THR A 239 23.72 18.82 0.67
CA THR A 239 24.02 20.25 0.40
C THR A 239 23.89 20.59 -1.09
N ASP A 240 23.64 19.62 -1.96
CA ASP A 240 23.52 19.80 -3.42
C ASP A 240 22.25 19.14 -3.99
N SER A 241 21.24 18.90 -3.16
CA SER A 241 19.97 18.24 -3.57
C SER A 241 20.18 16.81 -4.10
N TRP A 242 21.09 16.05 -3.51
CA TRP A 242 21.43 14.65 -3.84
C TRP A 242 21.94 14.44 -5.27
N VAL A 243 22.57 15.46 -5.86
CA VAL A 243 23.20 15.33 -7.18
C VAL A 243 24.50 14.52 -7.09
N THR A 244 25.23 14.63 -5.97
CA THR A 244 26.46 13.88 -5.75
C THR A 244 26.43 13.10 -4.43
N VAL A 245 27.17 12.01 -4.39
CA VAL A 245 27.33 11.21 -3.16
C VAL A 245 28.13 11.99 -2.11
N ALA A 246 29.17 12.71 -2.54
CA ALA A 246 30.10 13.42 -1.65
C ALA A 246 29.45 14.52 -0.78
N ASN A 247 28.31 15.04 -1.23
CA ASN A 247 27.57 16.11 -0.56
C ASN A 247 26.42 15.58 0.34
N GLN A 248 26.37 14.28 0.57
CA GLN A 248 25.38 13.67 1.44
C GLN A 248 25.97 13.42 2.84
N THR A 249 25.11 13.51 3.84
CA THR A 249 25.43 13.16 5.24
C THR A 249 24.36 12.23 5.79
N VAL A 250 24.79 11.10 6.35
CA VAL A 250 23.91 10.10 6.94
C VAL A 250 23.16 10.67 8.14
N VAL A 251 21.86 10.48 8.20
CA VAL A 251 21.06 10.80 9.39
C VAL A 251 21.32 9.78 10.50
N ALA A 252 21.34 10.22 11.74
CA ALA A 252 21.61 9.35 12.89
C ALA A 252 20.65 8.15 12.92
N GLY A 253 21.19 6.96 13.18
CA GLY A 253 20.45 5.69 13.18
C GLY A 253 20.35 5.01 11.82
N TYR A 254 20.63 5.71 10.72
CA TYR A 254 20.46 5.18 9.36
C TYR A 254 21.76 4.69 8.71
N ALA A 255 22.88 4.69 9.41
CA ALA A 255 24.09 4.01 8.96
C ALA A 255 23.90 2.49 8.94
N ASP A 256 24.68 1.78 8.12
CA ASP A 256 24.69 0.30 8.12
C ASP A 256 25.09 -0.28 9.48
N GLN A 257 26.00 0.36 10.19
CA GLN A 257 26.36 -0.01 11.56
C GLN A 257 25.32 0.44 12.61
N GLY A 258 24.30 1.22 12.21
CA GLY A 258 23.21 1.69 13.05
C GLY A 258 22.00 0.76 13.03
N LEU A 259 20.86 1.30 13.46
CA LEU A 259 19.60 0.56 13.56
C LEU A 259 19.08 0.10 12.18
N ARG A 260 19.23 0.91 11.12
CA ARG A 260 18.89 0.51 9.75
C ARG A 260 19.57 -0.80 9.36
N GLY A 261 20.88 -0.88 9.52
CA GLY A 261 21.60 -2.09 9.15
C GLY A 261 21.29 -3.28 10.05
N GLN A 262 21.01 -3.07 11.34
CA GLN A 262 20.53 -4.14 12.22
C GLN A 262 19.20 -4.73 11.73
N VAL A 263 18.24 -3.88 11.39
CA VAL A 263 16.94 -4.32 10.85
C VAL A 263 17.13 -5.01 9.50
N ASN A 264 17.89 -4.45 8.57
CA ASN A 264 18.12 -5.06 7.26
C ASN A 264 18.78 -6.45 7.40
N ARG A 265 19.78 -6.61 8.26
CA ARG A 265 20.39 -7.93 8.54
C ARG A 265 19.38 -8.91 9.14
N TYR A 266 18.50 -8.46 10.03
CA TYR A 266 17.44 -9.29 10.57
C TYR A 266 16.48 -9.77 9.47
N LEU A 267 16.02 -8.87 8.58
CA LEU A 267 15.15 -9.24 7.47
C LEU A 267 15.81 -10.24 6.51
N TRP A 268 17.11 -10.08 6.23
CA TRP A 268 17.89 -11.07 5.48
C TRP A 268 18.02 -12.41 6.22
N ASN A 269 18.15 -12.40 7.54
CA ASN A 269 18.16 -13.64 8.33
C ASN A 269 16.82 -14.38 8.26
N LEU A 270 15.69 -13.66 8.34
CA LEU A 270 14.36 -14.27 8.15
C LEU A 270 14.23 -14.96 6.78
N TYR A 271 14.77 -14.35 5.73
CA TYR A 271 14.76 -14.95 4.40
C TYR A 271 15.69 -16.17 4.30
N THR A 272 16.90 -16.10 4.83
CA THR A 272 17.87 -17.21 4.76
C THR A 272 17.45 -18.39 5.65
N SER A 273 16.79 -18.13 6.78
CA SER A 273 16.19 -19.16 7.63
C SER A 273 14.86 -19.73 7.12
N LYS A 274 14.33 -19.15 6.00
CA LYS A 274 13.05 -19.52 5.39
C LYS A 274 11.82 -19.23 6.27
N GLU A 275 11.92 -18.29 7.17
CA GLU A 275 10.78 -17.78 7.94
C GLU A 275 9.90 -16.86 7.09
N VAL A 276 10.50 -16.26 6.05
CA VAL A 276 9.78 -15.54 5.00
C VAL A 276 10.17 -16.10 3.62
N HIS A 277 9.31 -15.88 2.63
CA HIS A 277 9.41 -16.51 1.32
C HIS A 277 10.25 -15.71 0.32
N GLY A 278 10.47 -14.42 0.58
CA GLY A 278 11.28 -13.58 -0.29
C GLY A 278 11.63 -12.24 0.33
N ILE A 279 12.60 -11.57 -0.27
CA ILE A 279 13.04 -10.25 0.13
C ILE A 279 12.99 -9.29 -1.06
N VAL A 280 12.45 -8.10 -0.84
CA VAL A 280 12.51 -6.98 -1.77
C VAL A 280 13.66 -6.09 -1.29
N ASP A 281 14.82 -6.24 -1.89
CA ASP A 281 16.03 -5.54 -1.46
C ASP A 281 16.06 -4.09 -1.99
N VAL A 282 15.19 -3.29 -1.38
CA VAL A 282 15.06 -1.86 -1.69
C VAL A 282 16.37 -1.12 -1.39
N ASP A 283 17.06 -1.52 -0.33
CA ASP A 283 18.32 -0.89 0.10
C ASP A 283 19.37 -0.98 -1.00
N SER A 284 19.65 -2.16 -1.53
CA SER A 284 20.70 -2.33 -2.54
C SER A 284 20.40 -1.61 -3.85
N VAL A 285 19.13 -1.46 -4.20
CA VAL A 285 18.73 -0.70 -5.38
C VAL A 285 18.99 0.79 -5.19
N CYS A 286 18.76 1.31 -4.00
CA CYS A 286 18.76 2.75 -3.73
C CYS A 286 20.12 3.30 -3.30
N ARG A 287 20.89 2.51 -2.55
CA ARG A 287 22.17 2.94 -1.98
C ARG A 287 23.28 3.00 -3.02
N ASP A 288 24.22 3.89 -2.80
CA ASP A 288 25.47 3.91 -3.57
C ASP A 288 26.25 2.61 -3.32
N PRO A 289 26.82 1.95 -4.34
CA PRO A 289 27.50 0.68 -4.18
C PRO A 289 28.81 0.78 -3.39
N ASP A 290 29.50 1.93 -3.43
CA ASP A 290 30.77 2.16 -2.78
C ASP A 290 30.61 2.81 -1.39
N GLN A 291 29.49 3.54 -1.18
CA GLN A 291 29.15 4.22 0.06
C GLN A 291 27.73 3.82 0.51
N ILE A 292 27.63 2.63 1.06
CA ILE A 292 26.37 1.93 1.34
C ILE A 292 25.38 2.66 2.28
N ASP A 293 25.83 3.71 2.93
CA ASP A 293 25.01 4.55 3.80
C ASP A 293 24.35 5.72 3.07
N LEU A 294 24.73 5.95 1.82
CA LEU A 294 24.32 7.10 1.01
C LEU A 294 23.44 6.66 -0.17
N TRP A 295 22.63 7.57 -0.66
CA TRP A 295 21.83 7.36 -1.86
C TRP A 295 22.68 7.41 -3.13
N LYS A 296 22.30 6.63 -4.12
CA LYS A 296 22.72 6.90 -5.50
C LYS A 296 22.33 8.31 -5.89
N PRO A 297 23.16 9.01 -6.66
CA PRO A 297 22.83 10.35 -7.16
C PRO A 297 21.45 10.40 -7.84
N ASN A 298 20.69 11.43 -7.52
CA ASN A 298 19.37 11.69 -8.10
C ASN A 298 18.29 10.61 -7.85
N TYR A 299 18.40 9.80 -6.78
CA TYR A 299 17.40 8.80 -6.42
C TYR A 299 16.37 9.28 -5.38
N THR A 300 16.62 10.42 -4.79
CA THR A 300 15.73 11.10 -3.83
C THR A 300 15.75 12.59 -4.04
N ALA A 301 14.73 13.29 -3.56
CA ALA A 301 14.66 14.75 -3.56
C ALA A 301 14.64 15.35 -2.16
N ASP A 302 14.48 14.53 -1.14
CA ASP A 302 14.38 14.95 0.27
C ASP A 302 15.21 14.08 1.23
N GLY A 303 15.96 13.10 0.69
CA GLY A 303 16.79 12.18 1.47
C GLY A 303 16.02 11.08 2.19
N VAL A 304 14.71 11.02 2.02
CA VAL A 304 13.82 10.04 2.66
C VAL A 304 13.02 9.25 1.63
N HIS A 305 12.32 9.93 0.74
CA HIS A 305 11.41 9.32 -0.23
C HIS A 305 12.09 9.02 -1.57
N PHE A 306 11.59 7.99 -2.24
CA PHE A 306 12.02 7.62 -3.58
C PHE A 306 11.43 8.62 -4.59
N ASN A 307 12.25 9.21 -5.43
CA ASN A 307 11.72 9.90 -6.60
C ASN A 307 11.32 8.90 -7.69
N GLU A 308 10.81 9.39 -8.81
CA GLU A 308 10.34 8.54 -9.91
C GLU A 308 11.42 7.59 -10.43
N VAL A 309 12.65 8.07 -10.60
CA VAL A 309 13.77 7.25 -11.11
C VAL A 309 14.07 6.07 -10.19
N CYS A 310 14.18 6.34 -8.90
CA CYS A 310 14.40 5.33 -7.89
C CYS A 310 13.23 4.34 -7.81
N THR A 311 12.00 4.86 -7.82
CA THR A 311 10.78 4.06 -7.78
C THR A 311 10.69 3.07 -8.94
N ILE A 312 11.02 3.50 -10.16
CA ILE A 312 11.07 2.64 -11.34
C ILE A 312 12.15 1.56 -11.15
N ALA A 313 13.35 1.93 -10.70
CA ALA A 313 14.42 0.98 -10.48
C ALA A 313 14.06 -0.12 -9.48
N ILE A 314 13.41 0.24 -8.36
CA ILE A 314 12.95 -0.74 -7.37
C ILE A 314 11.86 -1.62 -7.98
N ALA A 315 10.91 -1.05 -8.71
CA ALA A 315 9.84 -1.81 -9.34
C ALA A 315 10.40 -2.86 -10.33
N GLU A 316 11.36 -2.48 -11.18
CA GLU A 316 12.01 -3.41 -12.10
C GLU A 316 12.78 -4.53 -11.40
N ALA A 317 13.41 -4.23 -10.25
CA ALA A 317 14.09 -5.24 -9.44
C ALA A 317 13.10 -6.19 -8.72
N PHE A 318 11.89 -5.73 -8.41
CA PHE A 318 10.86 -6.52 -7.73
C PHE A 318 10.07 -7.43 -8.68
N LYS A 319 9.86 -7.03 -9.94
CA LYS A 319 9.07 -7.78 -10.93
C LYS A 319 9.50 -9.26 -11.11
N PRO A 320 10.80 -9.62 -11.18
CA PRO A 320 11.19 -11.02 -11.32
C PRO A 320 10.67 -11.91 -10.18
N LEU A 321 10.75 -11.44 -8.94
CA LEU A 321 10.23 -12.17 -7.78
C LEU A 321 8.72 -12.34 -7.89
N LEU A 322 7.97 -11.28 -8.17
CA LEU A 322 6.52 -11.34 -8.35
C LEU A 322 6.11 -12.30 -9.47
N ARG A 323 6.84 -12.29 -10.58
CA ARG A 323 6.59 -13.19 -11.72
C ARG A 323 6.77 -14.64 -11.32
N THR A 324 7.90 -14.97 -10.66
CA THR A 324 8.18 -16.33 -10.18
C THR A 324 7.06 -16.83 -9.27
N LEU A 325 6.69 -16.07 -8.24
CA LEU A 325 5.64 -16.45 -7.29
C LEU A 325 4.28 -16.63 -7.97
N SER A 326 3.95 -15.74 -8.91
CA SER A 326 2.70 -15.85 -9.66
C SER A 326 2.67 -17.06 -10.60
N ASP A 327 3.81 -17.40 -11.22
CA ASP A 327 3.90 -18.55 -12.12
C ASP A 327 3.86 -19.87 -11.34
N GLU A 328 4.53 -19.95 -10.20
CA GLU A 328 4.46 -21.08 -9.27
C GLU A 328 3.03 -21.29 -8.77
N PHE A 329 2.36 -20.23 -8.30
CA PHE A 329 0.96 -20.31 -7.87
C PHE A 329 0.06 -20.83 -9.00
N ASN A 330 0.17 -20.27 -10.20
CA ASN A 330 -0.66 -20.69 -11.35
C ASN A 330 -0.41 -22.16 -11.72
N SER A 331 0.82 -22.65 -11.59
CA SER A 331 1.16 -24.04 -11.87
C SER A 331 0.56 -25.03 -10.83
N MET A 332 0.37 -24.60 -9.60
CA MET A 332 -0.24 -25.41 -8.53
C MET A 332 -1.76 -25.53 -8.64
N VAL A 333 -2.42 -24.57 -9.28
CA VAL A 333 -3.88 -24.48 -9.34
C VAL A 333 -4.46 -24.75 -10.75
N SER A 334 -3.60 -25.04 -11.74
CA SER A 334 -3.97 -25.47 -13.09
C SER A 334 -4.18 -26.98 -13.16
#